data_30a153ecf8969f5a902149bb307b8cc8
#
_entry.id   30a153ecf8969f5a902149bb307b8cc8
#
_cell.length_a   1.000
_cell.length_b   1.000
_cell.length_c   1.000
_cell.angle_alpha   90.00
_cell.angle_beta   90.00
_cell.angle_gamma   90.00
#
_symmetry.space_group_name_H-M   'P 1'
#
loop_
_entity.id
_entity.type
_entity.pdbx_description
1 polymer ?
#
loop_
_entity_poly.entity_id
_entity_poly.type
_entity_poly.pdbx_seq_one_letter_code
_entity_poly.pdbx_strand_id
1 'polypeptide(L)'
;MQTERLLLKIALSTIYSLSLKEKINLAKSLDNLHDLALHSSIETIEAKIGRPLLAKSWNPEENARLAKAAFSRMDKLGISCVFFDEKEFPSMLREINDPPYALFFRGDLKILEGNCVSVVGTRKITGGAKIAAHDFSYDAASDGTTVVSGLALGVDGEAHRGALDAFFDGKTSVAKTAAVLAGGVDNIYPVRHKKIAAQILQNGGCILSESAPGIPSEKWRFVQRNRICAGLSRATVVIQAPPGSGSLITADFALGYNRELLFHEACFSDEANAISKMVRANLAGKEGSAARKKIEANCERYVSDGAEIVKSYKDFCEKISSVPGMKNSDATRELF
;
A
#
# COMPACT_ATOMS: atom_id res chain seq x y z
N MET A 1 7.14 -28.69 -13.60
CA MET A 1 8.03 -28.32 -12.46
C MET A 1 7.87 -26.85 -12.07
N GLN A 2 8.07 -25.88 -12.97
CA GLN A 2 7.98 -24.46 -12.65
C GLN A 2 6.56 -24.00 -12.23
N THR A 3 5.51 -24.47 -12.92
CA THR A 3 4.10 -24.15 -12.59
C THR A 3 3.67 -24.70 -11.23
N GLU A 4 4.06 -25.92 -10.88
CA GLU A 4 3.71 -26.53 -9.57
C GLU A 4 4.35 -25.76 -8.40
N ARG A 5 5.60 -25.32 -8.59
CA ARG A 5 6.29 -24.49 -7.59
C ARG A 5 5.64 -23.11 -7.44
N LEU A 6 5.18 -22.50 -8.53
CA LEU A 6 4.43 -21.26 -8.49
C LEU A 6 3.08 -21.44 -7.76
N LEU A 7 2.36 -22.51 -8.05
CA LEU A 7 1.10 -22.83 -7.35
C LEU A 7 1.31 -23.00 -5.84
N LEU A 8 2.39 -23.68 -5.43
CA LEU A 8 2.77 -23.81 -4.02
C LEU A 8 3.02 -22.43 -3.40
N LYS A 9 3.81 -21.56 -4.02
CA LYS A 9 4.09 -20.22 -3.51
C LYS A 9 2.79 -19.39 -3.40
N ILE A 10 1.90 -19.47 -4.39
CA ILE A 10 0.58 -18.81 -4.34
C ILE A 10 -0.27 -19.37 -3.17
N ALA A 11 -0.31 -20.68 -2.96
CA ALA A 11 -1.03 -21.27 -1.84
C ALA A 11 -0.50 -20.77 -0.49
N LEU A 12 0.82 -20.75 -0.31
CA LEU A 12 1.46 -20.21 0.91
C LEU A 12 1.12 -18.73 1.14
N SER A 13 0.93 -17.93 0.08
CA SER A 13 0.51 -16.53 0.22
C SER A 13 -0.87 -16.37 0.86
N THR A 14 -1.75 -17.36 0.71
CA THR A 14 -3.13 -17.34 1.24
C THR A 14 -3.22 -17.80 2.69
N ILE A 15 -2.16 -18.33 3.26
CA ILE A 15 -2.13 -18.83 4.65
C ILE A 15 -1.67 -17.70 5.58
N TYR A 16 -2.64 -16.97 6.14
CA TYR A 16 -2.35 -15.78 6.96
C TYR A 16 -1.78 -16.09 8.35
N SER A 17 -1.93 -17.33 8.84
CA SER A 17 -1.38 -17.78 10.13
C SER A 17 0.13 -18.04 10.11
N LEU A 18 0.74 -18.08 8.91
CA LEU A 18 2.18 -18.25 8.74
C LEU A 18 2.90 -16.91 8.63
N SER A 19 3.99 -16.79 9.37
CA SER A 19 4.93 -15.66 9.22
C SER A 19 5.66 -15.73 7.88
N LEU A 20 6.26 -14.61 7.46
CA LEU A 20 7.08 -14.54 6.25
C LEU A 20 8.18 -15.62 6.23
N LYS A 21 8.93 -15.75 7.34
CA LYS A 21 10.02 -16.73 7.47
C LYS A 21 9.53 -18.17 7.31
N GLU A 22 8.37 -18.50 7.89
CA GLU A 22 7.76 -19.81 7.78
C GLU A 22 7.33 -20.12 6.33
N LYS A 23 6.72 -19.14 5.65
CA LYS A 23 6.33 -19.27 4.24
C LYS A 23 7.55 -19.51 3.34
N ILE A 24 8.65 -18.78 3.55
CA ILE A 24 9.90 -18.95 2.80
C ILE A 24 10.49 -20.33 3.06
N ASN A 25 10.54 -20.77 4.31
CA ASN A 25 11.07 -22.09 4.67
C ASN A 25 10.23 -23.22 4.07
N LEU A 26 8.91 -23.13 4.12
CA LEU A 26 8.02 -24.09 3.50
C LEU A 26 8.17 -24.10 1.97
N ALA A 27 8.28 -22.96 1.33
CA ALA A 27 8.52 -22.87 -0.12
C ALA A 27 9.85 -23.49 -0.55
N LYS A 28 10.85 -23.56 0.34
CA LYS A 28 12.13 -24.23 0.11
C LYS A 28 12.09 -25.74 0.41
N SER A 29 11.27 -26.17 1.37
CA SER A 29 11.23 -27.56 1.85
C SER A 29 10.18 -28.43 1.17
N LEU A 30 9.26 -27.84 0.40
CA LEU A 30 8.22 -28.51 -0.36
C LEU A 30 8.48 -28.29 -1.86
N ASP A 31 8.24 -29.31 -2.68
CA ASP A 31 8.51 -29.24 -4.11
C ASP A 31 7.32 -28.76 -4.94
N ASN A 32 6.11 -29.07 -4.48
CA ASN A 32 4.88 -28.82 -5.22
C ASN A 32 3.67 -28.61 -4.31
N LEU A 33 2.54 -28.29 -4.92
CA LEU A 33 1.27 -28.06 -4.22
C LEU A 33 0.71 -29.34 -3.57
N HIS A 34 1.00 -30.52 -4.13
CA HIS A 34 0.55 -31.80 -3.59
C HIS A 34 1.23 -32.10 -2.25
N ASP A 35 2.52 -31.75 -2.12
CA ASP A 35 3.25 -31.89 -0.86
C ASP A 35 2.60 -31.09 0.27
N LEU A 36 2.12 -29.88 -0.04
CA LEU A 36 1.37 -29.08 0.91
C LEU A 36 0.06 -29.76 1.33
N ALA A 37 -0.65 -30.42 0.39
CA ALA A 37 -1.88 -31.15 0.66
C ALA A 37 -1.64 -32.44 1.44
N LEU A 38 -0.52 -33.16 1.20
CA LEU A 38 -0.12 -34.33 1.97
C LEU A 38 0.17 -34.01 3.44
N HIS A 39 0.57 -32.75 3.75
CA HIS A 39 0.71 -32.27 5.12
C HIS A 39 -0.65 -31.84 5.68
N SER A 40 -1.70 -32.68 5.46
CA SER A 40 -3.05 -32.42 5.95
C SER A 40 -3.12 -32.46 7.49
N SER A 41 -2.21 -33.20 8.15
CA SER A 41 -2.11 -33.15 9.60
C SER A 41 -1.38 -31.89 10.06
N ILE A 42 -2.00 -31.18 10.96
CA ILE A 42 -1.45 -29.96 11.55
C ILE A 42 -0.11 -30.23 12.25
N GLU A 43 0.05 -31.42 12.85
CA GLU A 43 1.26 -31.83 13.57
C GLU A 43 2.51 -31.83 12.66
N THR A 44 2.35 -32.30 11.40
CA THR A 44 3.46 -32.36 10.47
C THR A 44 3.94 -30.96 10.07
N ILE A 45 3.01 -30.02 9.90
CA ILE A 45 3.34 -28.62 9.59
C ILE A 45 3.92 -27.91 10.84
N GLU A 46 3.38 -28.16 12.04
CA GLU A 46 3.92 -27.63 13.29
C GLU A 46 5.36 -28.08 13.52
N ALA A 47 5.68 -29.34 13.23
CA ALA A 47 7.05 -29.84 13.28
C ALA A 47 7.99 -29.10 12.31
N LYS A 48 7.52 -28.74 11.10
CA LYS A 48 8.31 -27.99 10.11
C LYS A 48 8.50 -26.53 10.48
N ILE A 49 7.51 -25.88 11.09
CA ILE A 49 7.59 -24.44 11.46
C ILE A 49 8.10 -24.23 12.90
N GLY A 50 8.12 -25.28 13.73
CA GLY A 50 8.66 -25.26 15.09
C GLY A 50 7.75 -24.60 16.13
N ARG A 51 6.45 -24.50 15.86
CA ARG A 51 5.45 -23.96 16.80
C ARG A 51 4.03 -24.50 16.53
N PRO A 52 3.13 -24.46 17.54
CA PRO A 52 1.75 -24.83 17.35
C PRO A 52 1.00 -23.84 16.44
N LEU A 53 0.03 -24.37 15.69
CA LEU A 53 -0.95 -23.59 14.90
C LEU A 53 -2.35 -23.80 15.47
N LEU A 54 -3.21 -22.79 15.33
CA LEU A 54 -4.64 -23.00 15.59
C LEU A 54 -5.22 -23.90 14.49
N ALA A 55 -5.82 -25.02 14.86
CA ALA A 55 -6.37 -26.02 13.93
C ALA A 55 -7.28 -25.37 12.86
N LYS A 56 -8.10 -24.39 13.24
CA LYS A 56 -8.96 -23.63 12.31
C LYS A 56 -8.21 -22.78 11.28
N SER A 57 -6.91 -22.54 11.46
CA SER A 57 -6.09 -21.71 10.57
C SER A 57 -5.31 -22.53 9.52
N TRP A 58 -5.41 -23.86 9.58
CA TRP A 58 -4.74 -24.77 8.66
C TRP A 58 -5.77 -25.52 7.81
N ASN A 59 -5.86 -25.18 6.54
CA ASN A 59 -6.70 -25.85 5.54
C ASN A 59 -5.98 -25.89 4.18
N PRO A 60 -5.05 -26.85 4.01
CA PRO A 60 -4.21 -26.92 2.81
C PRO A 60 -5.01 -27.23 1.53
N GLU A 61 -6.11 -27.95 1.62
CA GLU A 61 -6.98 -28.24 0.46
C GLU A 61 -7.64 -26.95 -0.06
N GLU A 62 -8.18 -26.13 0.83
CA GLU A 62 -8.77 -24.85 0.48
C GLU A 62 -7.71 -23.88 -0.06
N ASN A 63 -6.54 -23.83 0.56
CA ASN A 63 -5.43 -23.02 0.06
C ASN A 63 -4.96 -23.47 -1.34
N ALA A 64 -4.94 -24.78 -1.59
CA ALA A 64 -4.63 -25.33 -2.92
C ALA A 64 -5.71 -24.96 -3.95
N ARG A 65 -6.99 -25.03 -3.57
CA ARG A 65 -8.12 -24.62 -4.41
C ARG A 65 -8.03 -23.12 -4.75
N LEU A 66 -7.75 -22.27 -3.76
CA LEU A 66 -7.57 -20.84 -3.94
C LEU A 66 -6.39 -20.53 -4.86
N ALA A 67 -5.26 -21.22 -4.69
CA ALA A 67 -4.08 -21.05 -5.54
C ALA A 67 -4.35 -21.39 -7.01
N LYS A 68 -5.00 -22.51 -7.29
CA LYS A 68 -5.42 -22.90 -8.65
C LYS A 68 -6.36 -21.87 -9.28
N ALA A 69 -7.35 -21.39 -8.51
CA ALA A 69 -8.27 -20.38 -8.96
C ALA A 69 -7.57 -19.03 -9.23
N ALA A 70 -6.64 -18.63 -8.36
CA ALA A 70 -5.82 -17.43 -8.54
C ALA A 70 -4.95 -17.54 -9.79
N PHE A 71 -4.24 -18.65 -9.98
CA PHE A 71 -3.39 -18.91 -11.15
C PHE A 71 -4.18 -18.82 -12.45
N SER A 72 -5.37 -19.44 -12.52
CA SER A 72 -6.26 -19.31 -13.70
C SER A 72 -6.69 -17.87 -13.98
N ARG A 73 -6.92 -17.06 -12.93
CA ARG A 73 -7.22 -15.62 -13.11
C ARG A 73 -6.00 -14.84 -13.57
N MET A 74 -4.81 -15.17 -13.06
CA MET A 74 -3.57 -14.52 -13.45
C MET A 74 -3.33 -14.66 -14.96
N ASP A 75 -3.46 -15.87 -15.48
CA ASP A 75 -3.31 -16.16 -16.89
C ASP A 75 -4.32 -15.37 -17.75
N LYS A 76 -5.61 -15.43 -17.39
CA LYS A 76 -6.70 -14.75 -18.12
C LYS A 76 -6.63 -13.23 -18.13
N LEU A 77 -6.09 -12.61 -17.07
CA LEU A 77 -6.14 -11.16 -16.83
C LEU A 77 -4.78 -10.47 -16.95
N GLY A 78 -3.73 -11.21 -17.33
CA GLY A 78 -2.37 -10.68 -17.41
C GLY A 78 -1.87 -10.19 -16.05
N ILE A 79 -2.15 -10.95 -14.98
CA ILE A 79 -1.68 -10.64 -13.64
C ILE A 79 -0.35 -11.36 -13.41
N SER A 80 0.66 -10.61 -13.02
CA SER A 80 1.96 -11.13 -12.61
C SER A 80 2.07 -11.20 -11.09
N CYS A 81 3.06 -11.93 -10.60
CA CYS A 81 3.40 -11.93 -9.18
C CYS A 81 4.91 -11.92 -8.99
N VAL A 82 5.34 -11.42 -7.84
CA VAL A 82 6.71 -11.45 -7.36
C VAL A 82 6.70 -11.82 -5.88
N PHE A 83 7.66 -12.65 -5.47
CA PHE A 83 7.78 -13.10 -4.09
C PHE A 83 8.94 -12.40 -3.37
N PHE A 84 8.86 -12.32 -2.06
CA PHE A 84 9.83 -11.61 -1.22
C PHE A 84 11.30 -12.02 -1.47
N ASP A 85 11.54 -13.30 -1.79
CA ASP A 85 12.87 -13.87 -2.06
C ASP A 85 13.37 -13.63 -3.49
N GLU A 86 12.58 -12.97 -4.36
CA GLU A 86 12.92 -12.70 -5.76
C GLU A 86 13.52 -11.30 -5.92
N LYS A 87 14.47 -11.13 -6.84
CA LYS A 87 15.23 -9.89 -7.04
C LYS A 87 14.34 -8.70 -7.38
N GLU A 88 13.30 -8.93 -8.14
CA GLU A 88 12.33 -7.95 -8.64
C GLU A 88 11.36 -7.43 -7.56
N PHE A 89 11.39 -8.02 -6.35
CA PHE A 89 10.56 -7.54 -5.25
C PHE A 89 11.03 -6.13 -4.81
N PRO A 90 10.13 -5.14 -4.63
CA PRO A 90 10.50 -3.75 -4.31
C PRO A 90 11.43 -3.65 -3.08
N SER A 91 12.60 -3.03 -3.25
CA SER A 91 13.62 -2.93 -2.21
C SER A 91 13.11 -2.22 -0.96
N MET A 92 12.45 -1.07 -1.13
CA MET A 92 11.86 -0.32 -0.03
C MET A 92 10.90 -1.16 0.83
N LEU A 93 10.14 -2.04 0.19
CA LEU A 93 9.18 -2.88 0.91
C LEU A 93 9.85 -4.07 1.62
N ARG A 94 11.10 -4.44 1.26
CA ARG A 94 11.87 -5.45 2.00
C ARG A 94 12.32 -4.96 3.37
N GLU A 95 12.48 -3.64 3.52
CA GLU A 95 13.04 -3.02 4.73
C GLU A 95 12.03 -2.88 5.87
N ILE A 96 10.72 -3.01 5.59
CA ILE A 96 9.71 -2.89 6.64
C ILE A 96 9.69 -4.12 7.55
N ASN A 97 9.19 -3.96 8.78
CA ASN A 97 9.20 -5.03 9.77
C ASN A 97 8.30 -6.23 9.41
N ASP A 98 7.28 -6.00 8.60
CA ASP A 98 6.26 -6.96 8.22
C ASP A 98 5.99 -6.97 6.69
N PRO A 99 7.03 -7.22 5.87
CA PRO A 99 6.88 -7.21 4.42
C PRO A 99 5.94 -8.31 3.94
N PRO A 100 5.18 -8.07 2.85
CA PRO A 100 4.34 -9.11 2.26
C PRO A 100 5.18 -10.24 1.67
N TYR A 101 4.70 -11.48 1.79
CA TYR A 101 5.35 -12.64 1.19
C TYR A 101 5.29 -12.62 -0.34
N ALA A 102 4.20 -12.09 -0.89
CA ALA A 102 3.96 -11.99 -2.33
C ALA A 102 3.30 -10.65 -2.67
N LEU A 103 3.58 -10.15 -3.86
CA LEU A 103 2.84 -9.08 -4.51
C LEU A 103 2.29 -9.60 -5.83
N PHE A 104 0.98 -9.47 -6.02
CA PHE A 104 0.29 -9.69 -7.28
C PHE A 104 0.04 -8.33 -7.92
N PHE A 105 0.33 -8.20 -9.22
CA PHE A 105 0.26 -6.90 -9.86
C PHE A 105 -0.16 -6.97 -11.33
N ARG A 106 -0.62 -5.83 -11.84
CA ARG A 106 -0.90 -5.53 -13.24
C ARG A 106 -0.20 -4.22 -13.59
N GLY A 107 0.28 -4.11 -14.82
CA GLY A 107 1.10 -2.97 -15.25
C GLY A 107 2.58 -3.18 -14.94
N ASP A 108 3.36 -2.11 -14.85
CA ASP A 108 4.81 -2.18 -14.68
C ASP A 108 5.24 -1.93 -13.23
N LEU A 109 5.78 -2.97 -12.58
CA LEU A 109 6.28 -2.87 -11.19
C LEU A 109 7.54 -1.99 -11.10
N LYS A 110 8.29 -1.82 -12.20
CA LYS A 110 9.52 -1.02 -12.23
C LYS A 110 9.32 0.46 -11.92
N ILE A 111 8.09 0.97 -12.04
CA ILE A 111 7.80 2.34 -11.62
C ILE A 111 8.06 2.59 -10.12
N LEU A 112 8.17 1.52 -9.33
CA LEU A 112 8.47 1.55 -7.89
C LEU A 112 9.98 1.53 -7.58
N GLU A 113 10.86 1.37 -8.57
CA GLU A 113 12.33 1.38 -8.38
C GLU A 113 12.88 2.79 -8.15
N GLY A 114 12.15 3.82 -8.59
CA GLY A 114 12.51 5.24 -8.42
C GLY A 114 12.01 5.85 -7.11
N ASN A 115 11.98 7.18 -7.07
CA ASN A 115 11.41 7.89 -5.95
C ASN A 115 9.90 7.65 -5.89
N CYS A 116 9.41 7.30 -4.71
CA CYS A 116 7.99 7.10 -4.42
C CYS A 116 7.54 7.97 -3.25
N VAL A 117 6.35 8.56 -3.36
CA VAL A 117 5.67 9.27 -2.28
C VAL A 117 4.27 8.70 -2.07
N SER A 118 3.94 8.37 -0.82
CA SER A 118 2.59 7.93 -0.46
C SER A 118 1.71 9.15 -0.20
N VAL A 119 0.62 9.30 -0.96
CA VAL A 119 -0.36 10.40 -0.81
C VAL A 119 -1.67 9.81 -0.33
N VAL A 120 -2.07 10.16 0.89
CA VAL A 120 -3.20 9.53 1.58
C VAL A 120 -4.10 10.56 2.27
N GLY A 121 -5.33 10.15 2.59
CA GLY A 121 -6.22 11.01 3.35
C GLY A 121 -7.65 10.47 3.48
N THR A 122 -8.53 11.38 3.88
CA THR A 122 -9.94 11.06 4.10
C THR A 122 -10.68 10.68 2.82
N ARG A 123 -11.69 9.82 2.98
CA ARG A 123 -12.64 9.50 1.91
C ARG A 123 -13.67 10.61 1.67
N LYS A 124 -13.89 11.47 2.67
CA LYS A 124 -14.78 12.64 2.62
C LYS A 124 -13.91 13.89 2.58
N ILE A 125 -13.55 14.30 1.38
CA ILE A 125 -12.58 15.36 1.11
C ILE A 125 -13.29 16.71 0.93
N THR A 126 -12.67 17.79 1.43
CA THR A 126 -13.11 19.17 1.16
C THR A 126 -12.68 19.63 -0.23
N GLY A 127 -13.27 20.74 -0.72
CA GLY A 127 -12.90 21.31 -2.03
C GLY A 127 -11.42 21.68 -2.11
N GLY A 128 -10.90 22.38 -1.09
CA GLY A 128 -9.50 22.77 -1.01
C GLY A 128 -8.55 21.57 -0.95
N ALA A 129 -8.87 20.56 -0.13
CA ALA A 129 -8.05 19.35 -0.04
C ALA A 129 -8.10 18.50 -1.31
N LYS A 130 -9.20 18.56 -2.09
CA LYS A 130 -9.27 17.91 -3.40
C LYS A 130 -8.26 18.52 -4.37
N ILE A 131 -8.20 19.84 -4.46
CA ILE A 131 -7.23 20.56 -5.28
C ILE A 131 -5.81 20.23 -4.79
N ALA A 132 -5.56 20.31 -3.49
CA ALA A 132 -4.26 20.01 -2.90
C ALA A 132 -3.77 18.58 -3.22
N ALA A 133 -4.65 17.56 -3.14
CA ALA A 133 -4.30 16.18 -3.46
C ALA A 133 -3.94 16.00 -4.94
N HIS A 134 -4.71 16.64 -5.82
CA HIS A 134 -4.48 16.62 -7.26
C HIS A 134 -3.16 17.31 -7.60
N ASP A 135 -2.98 18.59 -7.21
CA ASP A 135 -1.84 19.40 -7.61
C ASP A 135 -0.53 18.88 -7.03
N PHE A 136 -0.51 18.48 -5.75
CA PHE A 136 0.66 17.82 -5.16
C PHE A 136 1.08 16.58 -5.97
N SER A 137 0.12 15.76 -6.36
CA SER A 137 0.39 14.50 -7.08
C SER A 137 0.73 14.75 -8.56
N TYR A 138 0.17 15.77 -9.17
CA TYR A 138 0.52 16.22 -10.51
C TYR A 138 1.98 16.68 -10.57
N ASP A 139 2.38 17.55 -9.63
CA ASP A 139 3.76 18.06 -9.56
C ASP A 139 4.74 16.92 -9.23
N ALA A 140 4.39 16.02 -8.29
CA ALA A 140 5.22 14.87 -7.96
C ALA A 140 5.45 13.96 -9.18
N ALA A 141 4.38 13.63 -9.92
CA ALA A 141 4.49 12.86 -11.13
C ALA A 141 5.28 13.55 -12.21
N SER A 142 5.07 14.88 -12.40
CA SER A 142 5.80 15.71 -13.38
C SER A 142 7.31 15.73 -13.13
N ASP A 143 7.72 15.62 -11.86
CA ASP A 143 9.13 15.51 -11.44
C ASP A 143 9.65 14.05 -11.48
N GLY A 144 8.87 13.11 -12.01
CA GLY A 144 9.25 11.70 -12.14
C GLY A 144 9.06 10.86 -10.88
N THR A 145 8.55 11.43 -9.78
CA THR A 145 8.23 10.71 -8.54
C THR A 145 6.94 9.92 -8.69
N THR A 146 6.95 8.64 -8.32
CA THR A 146 5.78 7.78 -8.38
C THR A 146 4.85 8.03 -7.18
N VAL A 147 3.61 8.39 -7.46
CA VAL A 147 2.55 8.57 -6.47
C VAL A 147 1.96 7.22 -6.08
N VAL A 148 2.15 6.81 -4.84
CA VAL A 148 1.60 5.57 -4.28
C VAL A 148 0.36 5.92 -3.46
N SER A 149 -0.76 5.27 -3.74
CA SER A 149 -1.99 5.47 -2.96
C SER A 149 -2.89 4.24 -2.99
N GLY A 150 -4.01 4.28 -2.28
CA GLY A 150 -4.84 3.11 -2.04
C GLY A 150 -6.08 3.00 -2.93
N LEU A 151 -6.23 3.85 -3.92
CA LEU A 151 -7.40 3.91 -4.81
C LEU A 151 -8.75 4.09 -4.08
N ALA A 152 -8.76 4.53 -2.81
CA ALA A 152 -9.99 4.82 -2.08
C ALA A 152 -10.68 6.08 -2.61
N LEU A 153 -11.95 6.29 -2.22
CA LEU A 153 -12.61 7.57 -2.48
C LEU A 153 -11.86 8.72 -1.78
N GLY A 154 -12.04 9.95 -2.25
CA GLY A 154 -11.44 11.14 -1.68
C GLY A 154 -10.00 11.34 -2.09
N VAL A 155 -9.10 11.57 -1.13
CA VAL A 155 -7.70 11.92 -1.39
C VAL A 155 -7.00 10.93 -2.33
N ASP A 156 -7.12 9.63 -2.09
CA ASP A 156 -6.44 8.60 -2.90
C ASP A 156 -6.83 8.71 -4.39
N GLY A 157 -8.13 8.86 -4.67
CA GLY A 157 -8.63 9.00 -6.03
C GLY A 157 -8.14 10.27 -6.72
N GLU A 158 -8.05 11.40 -6.00
CA GLU A 158 -7.55 12.66 -6.56
C GLU A 158 -6.03 12.61 -6.77
N ALA A 159 -5.30 11.95 -5.88
CA ALA A 159 -3.87 11.73 -6.04
C ALA A 159 -3.56 10.95 -7.34
N HIS A 160 -4.30 9.87 -7.59
CA HIS A 160 -4.14 9.14 -8.85
C HIS A 160 -4.53 9.96 -10.09
N ARG A 161 -5.55 10.84 -9.98
CA ARG A 161 -5.94 11.74 -11.08
C ARG A 161 -4.84 12.74 -11.38
N GLY A 162 -4.29 13.43 -10.36
CA GLY A 162 -3.19 14.37 -10.57
C GLY A 162 -2.00 13.73 -11.28
N ALA A 163 -1.58 12.54 -10.85
CA ALA A 163 -0.48 11.83 -11.52
C ALA A 163 -0.82 11.37 -12.95
N LEU A 164 -2.09 11.02 -13.23
CA LEU A 164 -2.56 10.71 -14.59
C LEU A 164 -2.60 11.96 -15.47
N ASP A 165 -3.06 13.09 -14.93
CA ASP A 165 -3.15 14.34 -15.68
C ASP A 165 -1.74 14.85 -16.04
N ALA A 166 -0.72 14.66 -15.20
CA ALA A 166 0.66 14.93 -15.55
C ALA A 166 1.13 14.09 -16.78
N PHE A 167 0.71 12.84 -16.88
CA PHE A 167 0.96 12.02 -18.06
C PHE A 167 0.19 12.55 -19.29
N PHE A 168 -1.10 12.87 -19.16
CA PHE A 168 -1.89 13.38 -20.29
C PHE A 168 -1.42 14.73 -20.81
N ASP A 169 -0.84 15.55 -19.93
CA ASP A 169 -0.21 16.83 -20.29
C ASP A 169 1.22 16.67 -20.84
N GLY A 170 1.68 15.44 -21.05
CA GLY A 170 2.98 15.13 -21.64
C GLY A 170 4.18 15.44 -20.73
N LYS A 171 3.98 15.58 -19.41
CA LYS A 171 5.07 15.80 -18.45
C LYS A 171 5.90 14.54 -18.21
N THR A 172 5.32 13.37 -18.41
CA THR A 172 5.98 12.07 -18.22
C THR A 172 5.65 11.12 -19.37
N SER A 173 6.55 10.17 -19.64
CA SER A 173 6.37 9.14 -20.68
C SER A 173 5.44 7.99 -20.24
N VAL A 174 5.22 7.83 -18.94
CA VAL A 174 4.34 6.83 -18.32
C VAL A 174 3.60 7.43 -17.14
N ALA A 175 2.43 6.90 -16.80
CA ALA A 175 1.69 7.33 -15.61
C ALA A 175 2.47 6.97 -14.34
N LYS A 176 3.04 7.97 -13.69
CA LYS A 176 3.83 7.82 -12.45
C LYS A 176 2.92 7.61 -11.24
N THR A 177 2.13 6.53 -11.26
CA THR A 177 1.26 6.19 -10.13
C THR A 177 1.05 4.70 -9.96
N ALA A 178 1.06 4.26 -8.69
CA ALA A 178 0.85 2.89 -8.27
C ALA A 178 -0.31 2.79 -7.28
N ALA A 179 -1.33 2.01 -7.61
CA ALA A 179 -2.48 1.78 -6.75
C ALA A 179 -2.33 0.48 -5.96
N VAL A 180 -2.30 0.57 -4.64
CA VAL A 180 -2.26 -0.61 -3.75
C VAL A 180 -3.68 -1.00 -3.36
N LEU A 181 -4.09 -2.24 -3.60
CA LEU A 181 -5.45 -2.71 -3.31
C LEU A 181 -5.52 -3.56 -2.04
N ALA A 182 -6.68 -3.57 -1.39
CA ALA A 182 -6.93 -4.37 -0.20
C ALA A 182 -7.32 -5.83 -0.52
N GLY A 183 -7.90 -6.08 -1.69
CA GLY A 183 -8.22 -7.40 -2.23
C GLY A 183 -7.41 -7.71 -3.47
N GLY A 184 -7.71 -8.81 -4.15
CA GLY A 184 -7.03 -9.20 -5.39
C GLY A 184 -7.11 -8.11 -6.47
N VAL A 185 -6.05 -8.00 -7.28
CA VAL A 185 -5.94 -6.99 -8.36
C VAL A 185 -6.92 -7.21 -9.53
N ASP A 186 -7.64 -8.30 -9.52
CA ASP A 186 -8.73 -8.64 -10.43
C ASP A 186 -10.06 -7.96 -10.05
N ASN A 187 -10.18 -7.40 -8.83
CA ASN A 187 -11.40 -6.79 -8.33
C ASN A 187 -11.18 -5.35 -7.85
N ILE A 188 -11.40 -4.39 -8.72
CA ILE A 188 -11.23 -2.97 -8.42
C ILE A 188 -12.32 -2.46 -7.48
N TYR A 189 -11.91 -2.02 -6.29
CA TYR A 189 -12.77 -1.39 -5.30
C TYR A 189 -12.18 -0.03 -4.85
N PRO A 190 -13.00 1.04 -4.80
CA PRO A 190 -14.43 1.11 -5.11
C PRO A 190 -14.71 1.04 -6.63
N VAL A 191 -15.89 0.52 -6.98
CA VAL A 191 -16.32 0.35 -8.40
C VAL A 191 -16.25 1.67 -9.19
N ARG A 192 -16.49 2.81 -8.52
CA ARG A 192 -16.41 4.15 -9.11
C ARG A 192 -15.01 4.49 -9.66
N HIS A 193 -13.95 3.85 -9.16
CA HIS A 193 -12.57 4.07 -9.59
C HIS A 193 -12.08 3.08 -10.66
N LYS A 194 -12.96 2.25 -11.23
CA LYS A 194 -12.60 1.36 -12.35
C LYS A 194 -12.00 2.10 -13.54
N LYS A 195 -12.51 3.31 -13.84
CA LYS A 195 -11.97 4.14 -14.93
C LYS A 195 -10.55 4.61 -14.61
N ILE A 196 -10.30 5.09 -13.39
CA ILE A 196 -8.95 5.48 -12.93
C ILE A 196 -8.00 4.28 -13.00
N ALA A 197 -8.41 3.12 -12.49
CA ALA A 197 -7.62 1.90 -12.53
C ALA A 197 -7.28 1.48 -13.98
N ALA A 198 -8.24 1.57 -14.90
CA ALA A 198 -7.98 1.30 -16.31
C ALA A 198 -6.97 2.28 -16.93
N GLN A 199 -7.10 3.58 -16.63
CA GLN A 199 -6.16 4.60 -17.11
C GLN A 199 -4.75 4.40 -16.55
N ILE A 200 -4.62 4.03 -15.27
CA ILE A 200 -3.33 3.67 -14.66
C ILE A 200 -2.66 2.56 -15.49
N LEU A 201 -3.37 1.46 -15.74
CA LEU A 201 -2.82 0.30 -16.44
C LEU A 201 -2.52 0.57 -17.91
N GLN A 202 -3.39 1.30 -18.61
CA GLN A 202 -3.23 1.60 -20.04
C GLN A 202 -2.04 2.53 -20.32
N ASN A 203 -1.63 3.32 -19.32
CA ASN A 203 -0.61 4.34 -19.47
C ASN A 203 0.69 4.02 -18.72
N GLY A 204 0.95 2.74 -18.43
CA GLY A 204 2.24 2.29 -17.89
C GLY A 204 2.38 2.42 -16.36
N GLY A 205 1.30 2.74 -15.64
CA GLY A 205 1.26 2.68 -14.19
C GLY A 205 1.09 1.24 -13.66
N CYS A 206 0.95 1.09 -12.35
CA CYS A 206 0.85 -0.20 -11.68
C CYS A 206 -0.34 -0.30 -10.72
N ILE A 207 -0.97 -1.47 -10.68
CA ILE A 207 -1.93 -1.84 -9.63
C ILE A 207 -1.41 -3.10 -8.95
N LEU A 208 -1.28 -3.07 -7.63
CA LEU A 208 -0.71 -4.18 -6.88
C LEU A 208 -1.47 -4.50 -5.59
N SER A 209 -1.28 -5.70 -5.09
CA SER A 209 -1.84 -6.19 -3.84
C SER A 209 -1.03 -7.34 -3.27
N GLU A 210 -1.03 -7.51 -1.94
CA GLU A 210 -0.53 -8.74 -1.30
C GLU A 210 -1.55 -9.89 -1.34
N SER A 211 -2.80 -9.59 -1.66
CA SER A 211 -3.87 -10.57 -1.75
C SER A 211 -3.88 -11.24 -3.12
N ALA A 212 -3.91 -12.56 -3.14
CA ALA A 212 -4.03 -13.33 -4.37
C ALA A 212 -5.32 -12.97 -5.15
N PRO A 213 -5.31 -13.06 -6.50
CA PRO A 213 -6.49 -12.86 -7.32
C PRO A 213 -7.68 -13.73 -6.86
N GLY A 214 -8.86 -13.13 -6.78
CA GLY A 214 -10.08 -13.76 -6.26
C GLY A 214 -10.32 -13.52 -4.77
N ILE A 215 -9.36 -12.99 -4.03
CA ILE A 215 -9.55 -12.66 -2.61
C ILE A 215 -10.32 -11.33 -2.49
N PRO A 216 -11.44 -11.30 -1.73
CA PRO A 216 -12.26 -10.10 -1.59
C PRO A 216 -11.61 -9.01 -0.73
N SER A 217 -12.02 -7.75 -0.93
CA SER A 217 -11.60 -6.59 -0.11
C SER A 217 -12.40 -6.55 1.20
N GLU A 218 -11.93 -7.21 2.25
CA GLU A 218 -12.51 -7.19 3.59
C GLU A 218 -12.04 -5.97 4.40
N LYS A 219 -12.79 -5.56 5.43
CA LYS A 219 -12.49 -4.35 6.22
C LYS A 219 -11.08 -4.32 6.79
N TRP A 220 -10.62 -5.42 7.36
CA TRP A 220 -9.28 -5.53 7.97
C TRP A 220 -8.15 -5.42 6.92
N ARG A 221 -8.40 -5.87 5.68
CA ARG A 221 -7.42 -5.79 4.59
C ARG A 221 -7.11 -4.36 4.16
N PHE A 222 -8.07 -3.43 4.30
CA PHE A 222 -7.80 -2.01 4.05
C PHE A 222 -6.79 -1.44 5.04
N VAL A 223 -6.83 -1.87 6.29
CA VAL A 223 -5.84 -1.47 7.30
C VAL A 223 -4.48 -2.11 6.99
N GLN A 224 -4.46 -3.42 6.71
CA GLN A 224 -3.24 -4.14 6.37
C GLN A 224 -2.56 -3.57 5.13
N ARG A 225 -3.32 -3.23 4.10
CA ARG A 225 -2.81 -2.65 2.88
C ARG A 225 -2.09 -1.30 3.08
N ASN A 226 -2.52 -0.50 4.05
CA ASN A 226 -1.95 0.81 4.29
C ASN A 226 -0.45 0.75 4.60
N ARG A 227 0.03 -0.32 5.26
CA ARG A 227 1.45 -0.55 5.50
C ARG A 227 2.27 -0.68 4.22
N ILE A 228 1.66 -1.22 3.16
CA ILE A 228 2.32 -1.36 1.86
C ILE A 228 2.47 0.00 1.18
N CYS A 229 1.45 0.88 1.27
CA CYS A 229 1.57 2.25 0.77
C CYS A 229 2.73 2.99 1.46
N ALA A 230 2.76 2.97 2.80
CA ALA A 230 3.84 3.59 3.57
C ALA A 230 5.21 2.94 3.27
N GLY A 231 5.26 1.61 3.22
CA GLY A 231 6.49 0.83 3.03
C GLY A 231 7.13 1.01 1.65
N LEU A 232 6.35 1.24 0.60
CA LEU A 232 6.83 1.48 -0.76
C LEU A 232 7.43 2.88 -0.95
N SER A 233 7.21 3.80 -0.02
CA SER A 233 7.48 5.22 -0.19
C SER A 233 8.51 5.72 0.83
N ARG A 234 9.38 6.64 0.40
CA ARG A 234 10.32 7.32 1.32
C ARG A 234 9.60 8.24 2.28
N ALA A 235 8.48 8.80 1.86
CA ALA A 235 7.66 9.70 2.65
C ALA A 235 6.17 9.43 2.44
N THR A 236 5.38 9.72 3.47
CA THR A 236 3.92 9.73 3.42
C THR A 236 3.42 11.15 3.65
N VAL A 237 2.64 11.67 2.72
CA VAL A 237 1.97 12.98 2.83
C VAL A 237 0.48 12.77 3.08
N VAL A 238 0.00 13.26 4.21
CA VAL A 238 -1.42 13.24 4.58
C VAL A 238 -2.05 14.55 4.14
N ILE A 239 -2.92 14.51 3.12
CA ILE A 239 -3.53 15.74 2.56
C ILE A 239 -4.66 16.27 3.44
N GLN A 240 -5.51 15.38 3.96
CA GLN A 240 -6.58 15.73 4.90
C GLN A 240 -6.99 14.49 5.71
N ALA A 241 -7.03 14.60 7.03
CA ALA A 241 -7.45 13.51 7.90
C ALA A 241 -8.14 14.02 9.17
N PRO A 242 -9.46 13.90 9.27
CA PRO A 242 -10.14 14.17 10.53
C PRO A 242 -9.74 13.14 11.61
N PRO A 243 -9.93 13.44 12.89
CA PRO A 243 -9.59 12.54 14.00
C PRO A 243 -10.12 11.12 13.80
N GLY A 244 -9.24 10.13 14.00
CA GLY A 244 -9.55 8.71 13.82
C GLY A 244 -9.74 8.27 12.37
N SER A 245 -9.27 9.07 11.40
CA SER A 245 -9.22 8.67 9.99
C SER A 245 -8.32 7.46 9.78
N GLY A 246 -8.74 6.54 8.88
CA GLY A 246 -7.91 5.39 8.50
C GLY A 246 -6.57 5.76 7.88
N SER A 247 -6.41 6.96 7.31
CA SER A 247 -5.14 7.47 6.79
C SER A 247 -4.12 7.78 7.89
N LEU A 248 -4.56 8.06 9.12
CA LEU A 248 -3.65 8.21 10.26
C LEU A 248 -3.01 6.88 10.68
N ILE A 249 -3.63 5.74 10.35
CA ILE A 249 -2.99 4.42 10.50
C ILE A 249 -1.83 4.28 9.49
N THR A 250 -1.96 4.88 8.30
CA THR A 250 -0.84 4.92 7.33
C THR A 250 0.29 5.80 7.85
N ALA A 251 -0.03 6.90 8.55
CA ALA A 251 0.94 7.74 9.23
C ALA A 251 1.71 6.96 10.31
N ASP A 252 1.00 6.17 11.13
CA ASP A 252 1.65 5.30 12.13
C ASP A 252 2.58 4.28 11.49
N PHE A 253 2.18 3.66 10.36
CA PHE A 253 3.05 2.75 9.61
C PHE A 253 4.28 3.46 9.05
N ALA A 254 4.13 4.68 8.50
CA ALA A 254 5.28 5.45 7.99
C ALA A 254 6.32 5.68 9.09
N LEU A 255 5.90 6.16 10.26
CA LEU A 255 6.78 6.35 11.42
C LEU A 255 7.39 5.02 11.90
N GLY A 256 6.58 3.94 11.97
CA GLY A 256 7.03 2.62 12.39
C GLY A 256 8.06 1.98 11.44
N TYR A 257 8.12 2.42 10.19
CA TYR A 257 9.08 1.97 9.18
C TYR A 257 10.22 2.95 8.95
N ASN A 258 10.36 3.96 9.82
CA ASN A 258 11.36 5.02 9.68
C ASN A 258 11.28 5.73 8.32
N ARG A 259 10.04 6.04 7.91
CA ARG A 259 9.73 6.85 6.72
C ARG A 259 9.28 8.23 7.16
N GLU A 260 9.57 9.23 6.34
CA GLU A 260 9.16 10.60 6.63
C GLU A 260 7.63 10.73 6.61
N LEU A 261 7.10 11.51 7.56
CA LEU A 261 5.67 11.81 7.67
C LEU A 261 5.46 13.31 7.61
N LEU A 262 4.66 13.75 6.63
CA LEU A 262 4.31 15.15 6.45
C LEU A 262 2.81 15.32 6.34
N PHE A 263 2.31 16.48 6.74
CA PHE A 263 0.92 16.87 6.60
C PHE A 263 0.81 18.04 5.63
N HIS A 264 -0.14 17.97 4.70
CA HIS A 264 -0.44 19.14 3.87
C HIS A 264 -1.21 20.18 4.68
N GLU A 265 -0.98 21.48 4.41
CA GLU A 265 -1.69 22.56 5.11
C GLU A 265 -3.21 22.45 5.02
N ALA A 266 -3.75 21.78 3.99
CA ALA A 266 -5.17 21.48 3.85
C ALA A 266 -5.76 20.67 5.02
N CYS A 267 -4.92 19.98 5.82
CA CYS A 267 -5.35 19.35 7.10
C CYS A 267 -5.86 20.36 8.12
N PHE A 268 -5.37 21.59 8.05
CA PHE A 268 -5.55 22.66 9.04
C PHE A 268 -6.40 23.83 8.52
N SER A 269 -7.01 23.69 7.33
CA SER A 269 -7.95 24.68 6.80
C SER A 269 -9.18 24.82 7.68
N ASP A 270 -9.89 25.96 7.59
CA ASP A 270 -11.09 26.20 8.37
C ASP A 270 -12.16 25.12 8.14
N GLU A 271 -12.33 24.67 6.88
CA GLU A 271 -13.25 23.59 6.55
C GLU A 271 -12.82 22.25 7.20
N ALA A 272 -11.53 21.92 7.17
CA ALA A 272 -10.99 20.69 7.78
C ALA A 272 -11.14 20.75 9.31
N ASN A 273 -10.90 21.92 9.92
CA ASN A 273 -11.07 22.16 11.35
C ASN A 273 -12.54 22.03 11.78
N ALA A 274 -13.48 22.57 10.99
CA ALA A 274 -14.91 22.40 11.24
C ALA A 274 -15.34 20.93 11.21
N ILE A 275 -14.86 20.15 10.21
CA ILE A 275 -15.09 18.70 10.13
C ILE A 275 -14.49 17.99 11.34
N SER A 276 -13.25 18.31 11.70
CA SER A 276 -12.55 17.71 12.84
C SER A 276 -13.29 17.98 14.17
N LYS A 277 -13.79 19.18 14.37
CA LYS A 277 -14.60 19.57 15.53
C LYS A 277 -15.90 18.75 15.60
N MET A 278 -16.60 18.60 14.47
CA MET A 278 -17.82 17.79 14.40
C MET A 278 -17.54 16.31 14.67
N VAL A 279 -16.44 15.75 14.12
CA VAL A 279 -16.06 14.36 14.37
C VAL A 279 -15.68 14.14 15.84
N ARG A 280 -14.93 15.06 16.47
CA ARG A 280 -14.59 15.00 17.90
C ARG A 280 -15.86 15.02 18.76
N ALA A 281 -16.82 15.89 18.48
CA ALA A 281 -18.09 15.95 19.20
C ALA A 281 -18.87 14.62 19.09
N ASN A 282 -18.96 14.04 17.90
CA ASN A 282 -19.62 12.77 17.68
C ASN A 282 -18.91 11.58 18.35
N LEU A 283 -17.59 11.62 18.49
CA LEU A 283 -16.81 10.60 19.19
C LEU A 283 -16.88 10.77 20.71
N ALA A 284 -16.90 12.01 21.22
CA ALA A 284 -17.00 12.30 22.65
C ALA A 284 -18.35 11.83 23.26
N GLY A 285 -19.42 11.78 22.45
CA GLY A 285 -20.70 11.19 22.87
C GLY A 285 -20.72 9.66 22.92
N LYS A 286 -19.62 8.97 22.58
CA LYS A 286 -19.49 7.51 22.62
C LYS A 286 -18.60 7.10 23.79
N GLU A 287 -19.12 6.26 24.68
CA GLU A 287 -18.34 5.70 25.77
C GLU A 287 -17.34 4.64 25.26
N GLY A 288 -16.15 4.59 25.89
CA GLY A 288 -15.16 3.53 25.70
C GLY A 288 -13.78 3.99 25.19
N SER A 289 -12.77 3.14 25.43
CA SER A 289 -11.36 3.39 25.09
C SER A 289 -11.12 3.57 23.59
N ALA A 290 -11.91 2.91 22.73
CA ALA A 290 -11.81 3.02 21.29
C ALA A 290 -12.17 4.41 20.74
N ALA A 291 -13.17 5.07 21.33
CA ALA A 291 -13.55 6.44 20.96
C ALA A 291 -12.47 7.44 21.38
N ARG A 292 -11.92 7.28 22.61
CA ARG A 292 -10.82 8.11 23.11
C ARG A 292 -9.58 8.01 22.21
N LYS A 293 -9.13 6.78 21.88
CA LYS A 293 -7.99 6.55 20.96
C LYS A 293 -8.21 7.23 19.61
N LYS A 294 -9.43 7.21 19.06
CA LYS A 294 -9.73 7.90 17.80
C LYS A 294 -9.65 9.42 17.90
N ILE A 295 -10.03 10.01 19.02
CA ILE A 295 -9.92 11.46 19.24
C ILE A 295 -8.44 11.85 19.36
N GLU A 296 -7.63 11.04 20.04
CA GLU A 296 -6.19 11.25 20.23
C GLU A 296 -5.41 11.10 18.92
N ALA A 297 -5.86 10.24 17.98
CA ALA A 297 -5.30 10.14 16.65
C ALA A 297 -5.80 11.30 15.77
N ASN A 298 -5.05 12.38 15.69
CA ASN A 298 -5.34 13.59 14.92
C ASN A 298 -4.06 14.24 14.37
N CYS A 299 -4.19 15.07 13.33
CA CYS A 299 -3.06 15.68 12.65
C CYS A 299 -2.22 16.59 13.56
N GLU A 300 -2.88 17.34 14.45
CA GLU A 300 -2.23 18.29 15.35
C GLU A 300 -1.24 17.60 16.29
N ARG A 301 -1.57 16.38 16.75
CA ARG A 301 -0.67 15.58 17.58
C ARG A 301 0.62 15.22 16.81
N TYR A 302 0.52 14.70 15.60
CA TYR A 302 1.70 14.33 14.82
C TYR A 302 2.60 15.53 14.53
N VAL A 303 2.01 16.70 14.27
CA VAL A 303 2.77 17.94 14.08
C VAL A 303 3.44 18.37 15.39
N SER A 304 2.76 18.26 16.53
CA SER A 304 3.38 18.55 17.83
C SER A 304 4.52 17.56 18.19
N ASP A 305 4.44 16.34 17.67
CA ASP A 305 5.46 15.30 17.82
C ASP A 305 6.60 15.44 16.79
N GLY A 306 6.57 16.48 15.91
CA GLY A 306 7.64 16.84 14.99
C GLY A 306 7.38 16.58 13.51
N ALA A 307 6.18 16.12 13.11
CA ALA A 307 5.85 15.98 11.70
C ALA A 307 5.73 17.35 11.02
N GLU A 308 6.30 17.49 9.83
CA GLU A 308 6.35 18.76 9.08
C GLU A 308 5.03 19.05 8.34
N ILE A 309 4.73 20.34 8.16
CA ILE A 309 3.62 20.79 7.31
C ILE A 309 4.16 21.25 5.97
N VAL A 310 3.54 20.81 4.87
CA VAL A 310 3.87 21.21 3.50
C VAL A 310 2.69 21.88 2.80
N LYS A 311 3.00 22.79 1.88
CA LYS A 311 2.02 23.55 1.09
C LYS A 311 1.92 23.08 -0.37
N SER A 312 2.98 22.44 -0.87
CA SER A 312 3.10 21.98 -2.24
C SER A 312 4.13 20.87 -2.34
N TYR A 313 4.24 20.25 -3.52
CA TYR A 313 5.31 19.28 -3.79
C TYR A 313 6.70 19.93 -3.78
N LYS A 314 6.81 21.19 -4.22
CA LYS A 314 8.08 21.93 -4.14
C LYS A 314 8.55 22.10 -2.69
N ASP A 315 7.67 22.55 -1.80
CA ASP A 315 7.96 22.68 -0.35
C ASP A 315 8.30 21.31 0.27
N PHE A 316 7.63 20.23 -0.15
CA PHE A 316 7.97 18.88 0.22
C PHE A 316 9.41 18.51 -0.18
N CYS A 317 9.83 18.78 -1.42
CA CYS A 317 11.18 18.49 -1.87
C CYS A 317 12.24 19.26 -1.07
N GLU A 318 12.01 20.54 -0.76
CA GLU A 318 12.91 21.37 0.04
C GLU A 318 13.10 20.77 1.44
N LYS A 319 12.02 20.33 2.09
CA LYS A 319 12.05 19.73 3.43
C LYS A 319 12.70 18.35 3.45
N ILE A 320 12.36 17.48 2.52
CA ILE A 320 12.95 16.14 2.41
C ILE A 320 14.46 16.23 2.11
N SER A 321 14.90 17.18 1.28
CA SER A 321 16.32 17.35 0.97
C SER A 321 17.16 17.84 2.16
N SER A 322 16.53 18.43 3.16
CA SER A 322 17.19 18.89 4.38
C SER A 322 17.45 17.76 5.40
N VAL A 323 16.80 16.59 5.23
CA VAL A 323 16.96 15.44 6.14
C VAL A 323 18.32 14.78 5.92
N PRO A 324 19.18 14.63 6.97
CA PRO A 324 20.48 13.99 6.85
C PRO A 324 20.34 12.55 6.32
N GLY A 325 21.03 12.24 5.21
CA GLY A 325 20.98 10.91 4.55
C GLY A 325 20.10 10.80 3.32
N MET A 326 19.30 11.83 2.99
CA MET A 326 18.45 11.85 1.79
C MET A 326 19.00 12.69 0.63
N LYS A 327 20.30 12.97 0.59
CA LYS A 327 20.89 13.61 -0.59
C LYS A 327 20.72 12.69 -1.80
N ASN A 328 20.14 13.26 -2.88
CA ASN A 328 19.90 12.60 -4.16
C ASN A 328 21.12 11.76 -4.60
N SER A 329 20.92 10.47 -4.83
CA SER A 329 21.88 9.57 -5.49
C SER A 329 22.09 9.90 -6.97
N ASP A 330 21.44 10.94 -7.52
CA ASP A 330 21.50 11.32 -8.93
C ASP A 330 22.44 12.53 -9.23
N ALA A 331 23.06 13.14 -8.22
CA ALA A 331 24.03 14.22 -8.45
C ALA A 331 25.43 13.73 -8.89
N THR A 332 25.62 12.43 -9.19
CA THR A 332 26.93 11.85 -9.55
C THR A 332 26.97 11.30 -10.97
N ARG A 333 26.07 11.71 -11.88
CA ARG A 333 26.06 11.28 -13.29
C ARG A 333 26.55 12.34 -14.30
N GLU A 334 27.07 13.46 -13.85
CA GLU A 334 27.80 14.39 -14.72
C GLU A 334 29.21 14.60 -14.17
N LEU A 335 30.08 13.62 -14.29
CA LEU A 335 31.55 13.73 -14.29
C LEU A 335 32.14 12.34 -14.48
N PHE A 336 32.05 11.86 -15.75
CA PHE A 336 33.07 11.00 -16.41
C PHE A 336 32.58 10.67 -17.82
#